data_d94d6b31f3fcb4509490aac22bdb64aa
#
_entry.id   d94d6b31f3fcb4509490aac22bdb64aa
#
_cell.length_a   1.000
_cell.length_b   1.000
_cell.length_c   1.000
_cell.angle_alpha   90.00
_cell.angle_beta   90.00
_cell.angle_gamma   90.00
#
_symmetry.space_group_name_H-M   'P 1'
#
loop_
_entity.id
_entity.type
_entity.pdbx_description
1 polymer ?
#
loop_
_entity_poly.entity_id
_entity_poly.type
_entity_poly.pdbx_seq_one_letter_code
_entity_poly.pdbx_strand_id
1 'polypeptide(L)'
;MIADMDKTPLVSVVVPVYNMEAFLPETLDSILASDYPNFEVVVVDDGSKDASYRIACDYAKKDQRVRAYTQPNGGACAARNQAVRLAKGEFILPVDADNLIEPGLIADSVKEILKDPSVKVVAPRADFFGERTGEWKLPPFSLHLLARKNIMDTCALYRKVEWERAGGYCESIIAREDWEFWIAVLKDGGKVVRLPEIGLHYRIRNVSKRVTDRSLKRHVVKTLNARHPEFFEREL
;
A
#
# COMPACT_ATOMS: atom_id res chain seq x y z
N MET A 1 15.83 -26.14 -5.89
CA MET A 1 16.60 -25.17 -5.09
C MET A 1 15.76 -24.84 -3.87
N ILE A 2 16.19 -25.27 -2.68
CA ILE A 2 15.53 -24.93 -1.42
C ILE A 2 15.75 -23.44 -1.23
N ALA A 3 14.65 -22.66 -1.21
CA ALA A 3 14.72 -21.22 -0.92
C ALA A 3 15.41 -21.05 0.43
N ASP A 4 16.40 -20.18 0.46
CA ASP A 4 17.21 -19.79 1.63
C ASP A 4 16.28 -19.15 2.68
N MET A 5 15.65 -19.97 3.53
CA MET A 5 14.69 -19.55 4.55
C MET A 5 15.34 -18.74 5.69
N ASP A 6 16.68 -18.60 5.68
CA ASP A 6 17.44 -17.81 6.66
C ASP A 6 17.60 -16.33 6.26
N LYS A 7 17.12 -15.92 5.08
CA LYS A 7 17.17 -14.51 4.67
C LYS A 7 16.06 -13.73 5.31
N THR A 8 16.42 -12.69 6.03
CA THR A 8 15.54 -11.61 6.48
C THR A 8 15.71 -10.40 5.57
N PRO A 9 15.07 -10.40 4.37
CA PRO A 9 15.23 -9.29 3.42
C PRO A 9 14.69 -7.97 4.01
N LEU A 10 15.28 -6.85 3.61
CA LEU A 10 14.81 -5.55 4.06
C LEU A 10 13.43 -5.24 3.46
N VAL A 11 12.48 -4.89 4.32
CA VAL A 11 11.16 -4.38 3.92
C VAL A 11 11.13 -2.87 4.14
N SER A 12 10.73 -2.11 3.15
CA SER A 12 10.45 -0.68 3.30
C SER A 12 8.95 -0.47 3.43
N VAL A 13 8.51 -0.05 4.62
CA VAL A 13 7.16 0.44 4.84
C VAL A 13 7.10 1.88 4.36
N VAL A 14 6.25 2.18 3.37
CA VAL A 14 6.15 3.51 2.76
C VAL A 14 4.85 4.19 3.19
N VAL A 15 4.96 5.37 3.79
CA VAL A 15 3.84 6.11 4.40
C VAL A 15 3.69 7.46 3.72
N PRO A 16 2.76 7.63 2.76
CA PRO A 16 2.44 8.94 2.21
C PRO A 16 1.56 9.71 3.21
N VAL A 17 1.88 10.98 3.45
CA VAL A 17 1.20 11.80 4.47
C VAL A 17 0.73 13.11 3.85
N TYR A 18 -0.53 13.49 4.12
CA TYR A 18 -1.04 14.82 3.83
C TYR A 18 -2.14 15.22 4.81
N ASN A 19 -1.85 16.15 5.72
CA ASN A 19 -2.76 16.64 6.78
C ASN A 19 -3.34 15.49 7.64
N MET A 20 -2.44 14.74 8.28
CA MET A 20 -2.76 13.55 9.09
C MET A 20 -2.22 13.65 10.53
N GLU A 21 -2.03 14.88 11.08
CA GLU A 21 -1.46 15.06 12.41
C GLU A 21 -2.21 14.30 13.52
N ALA A 22 -3.52 14.14 13.37
CA ALA A 22 -4.37 13.44 14.34
C ALA A 22 -4.22 11.90 14.33
N PHE A 23 -3.71 11.31 13.23
CA PHE A 23 -3.69 9.86 13.02
C PHE A 23 -2.28 9.29 12.86
N LEU A 24 -1.37 10.07 12.29
CA LEU A 24 -0.01 9.64 11.97
C LEU A 24 0.74 9.02 13.16
N PRO A 25 0.65 9.52 14.41
CA PRO A 25 1.32 8.89 15.55
C PRO A 25 0.88 7.43 15.75
N GLU A 26 -0.43 7.17 15.76
CA GLU A 26 -0.98 5.83 15.97
C GLU A 26 -0.58 4.88 14.83
N THR A 27 -0.56 5.36 13.58
CA THR A 27 -0.08 4.61 12.42
C THR A 27 1.40 4.23 12.57
N LEU A 28 2.27 5.19 12.91
CA LEU A 28 3.70 4.93 13.08
C LEU A 28 3.97 3.99 14.25
N ASP A 29 3.25 4.13 15.36
CA ASP A 29 3.36 3.23 16.52
C ASP A 29 2.99 1.80 16.13
N SER A 30 1.92 1.58 15.36
CA SER A 30 1.53 0.26 14.87
C SER A 30 2.58 -0.38 13.96
N ILE A 31 3.20 0.41 13.08
CA ILE A 31 4.26 -0.07 12.19
C ILE A 31 5.52 -0.43 13.00
N LEU A 32 5.91 0.41 13.95
CA LEU A 32 7.11 0.21 14.77
C LEU A 32 6.98 -0.94 15.77
N ALA A 33 5.74 -1.36 16.08
CA ALA A 33 5.43 -2.54 16.87
C ALA A 33 5.61 -3.87 16.12
N SER A 34 5.99 -3.83 14.82
CA SER A 34 6.21 -5.05 14.03
C SER A 34 7.25 -5.97 14.67
N ASP A 35 6.97 -7.27 14.67
CA ASP A 35 7.86 -8.33 15.11
C ASP A 35 8.91 -8.72 14.05
N TYR A 36 8.81 -8.22 12.82
CA TYR A 36 9.80 -8.45 11.76
C TYR A 36 11.07 -7.62 12.01
N PRO A 37 12.26 -8.24 12.08
CA PRO A 37 13.46 -7.54 12.57
C PRO A 37 14.10 -6.59 11.57
N ASN A 38 13.90 -6.77 10.25
CA ASN A 38 14.64 -6.06 9.21
C ASN A 38 13.72 -5.19 8.33
N PHE A 39 13.27 -4.08 8.87
CA PHE A 39 12.46 -3.11 8.11
C PHE A 39 12.89 -1.67 8.36
N GLU A 40 12.53 -0.79 7.44
CA GLU A 40 12.60 0.65 7.55
C GLU A 40 11.23 1.27 7.27
N VAL A 41 11.02 2.48 7.76
CA VAL A 41 9.82 3.29 7.51
C VAL A 41 10.20 4.55 6.76
N VAL A 42 9.66 4.74 5.56
CA VAL A 42 9.90 5.91 4.72
C VAL A 42 8.63 6.76 4.69
N VAL A 43 8.63 7.84 5.45
CA VAL A 43 7.51 8.79 5.52
C VAL A 43 7.76 9.92 4.53
N VAL A 44 6.81 10.16 3.62
CA VAL A 44 6.86 11.30 2.69
C VAL A 44 5.64 12.19 2.92
N ASP A 45 5.89 13.33 3.51
CA ASP A 45 4.92 14.40 3.68
C ASP A 45 4.71 15.14 2.35
N ASP A 46 3.49 15.16 1.87
CA ASP A 46 3.08 15.76 0.59
C ASP A 46 2.65 17.23 0.76
N GLY A 47 3.46 18.00 1.48
CA GLY A 47 3.24 19.43 1.69
C GLY A 47 2.10 19.74 2.65
N SER A 48 1.99 19.01 3.76
CA SER A 48 0.98 19.23 4.81
C SER A 48 1.01 20.66 5.37
N LYS A 49 -0.14 21.13 5.80
CA LYS A 49 -0.33 22.45 6.44
C LYS A 49 -0.46 22.35 7.97
N ASP A 50 -0.63 21.14 8.48
CA ASP A 50 -0.72 20.79 9.89
C ASP A 50 0.64 20.32 10.46
N ALA A 51 0.65 19.71 11.64
CA ALA A 51 1.87 19.23 12.28
C ALA A 51 2.41 17.88 11.73
N SER A 52 1.84 17.32 10.66
CA SER A 52 2.20 15.98 10.17
C SER A 52 3.69 15.81 9.90
N TYR A 53 4.32 16.73 9.18
CA TYR A 53 5.76 16.64 8.91
C TYR A 53 6.63 16.74 10.17
N ARG A 54 6.26 17.63 11.11
CA ARG A 54 6.97 17.75 12.41
C ARG A 54 6.88 16.43 13.18
N ILE A 55 5.70 15.81 13.23
CA ILE A 55 5.49 14.50 13.87
C ILE A 55 6.41 13.45 13.24
N ALA A 56 6.44 13.34 11.92
CA ALA A 56 7.31 12.39 11.21
C ALA A 56 8.80 12.62 11.55
N CYS A 57 9.25 13.87 11.61
CA CYS A 57 10.61 14.22 12.02
C CYS A 57 10.91 13.84 13.48
N ASP A 58 9.94 13.98 14.39
CA ASP A 58 10.12 13.62 15.79
C ASP A 58 10.21 12.08 15.97
N TYR A 59 9.50 11.28 15.17
CA TYR A 59 9.69 9.84 15.12
C TYR A 59 11.06 9.46 14.55
N ALA A 60 11.50 10.11 13.48
CA ALA A 60 12.82 9.86 12.88
C ALA A 60 13.99 10.17 13.82
N LYS A 61 13.82 11.10 14.77
CA LYS A 61 14.82 11.36 15.82
C LYS A 61 14.85 10.28 16.90
N LYS A 62 13.71 9.64 17.18
CA LYS A 62 13.56 8.63 18.23
C LYS A 62 13.90 7.22 17.78
N ASP A 63 13.65 6.89 16.52
CA ASP A 63 13.84 5.55 15.95
C ASP A 63 14.57 5.66 14.60
N GLN A 64 15.78 5.11 14.54
CA GLN A 64 16.63 5.15 13.35
C GLN A 64 16.07 4.35 12.15
N ARG A 65 15.05 3.52 12.36
CA ARG A 65 14.33 2.85 11.26
C ARG A 65 13.44 3.82 10.48
N VAL A 66 13.05 4.96 11.08
CA VAL A 66 12.17 5.96 10.47
C VAL A 66 12.99 7.02 9.75
N ARG A 67 12.61 7.31 8.50
CA ARG A 67 13.14 8.41 7.70
C ARG A 67 11.99 9.28 7.22
N ALA A 68 12.06 10.58 7.49
CA ALA A 68 11.04 11.55 7.15
C ALA A 68 11.52 12.50 6.05
N TYR A 69 10.70 12.68 5.04
CA TYR A 69 10.92 13.56 3.91
C TYR A 69 9.69 14.43 3.66
N THR A 70 9.86 15.56 3.01
CA THR A 70 8.76 16.41 2.56
C THR A 70 8.95 16.79 1.09
N GLN A 71 7.84 17.04 0.40
CA GLN A 71 7.81 17.50 -0.98
C GLN A 71 6.68 18.51 -1.18
N PRO A 72 6.72 19.33 -2.25
CA PRO A 72 5.54 20.08 -2.67
C PRO A 72 4.38 19.14 -2.96
N ASN A 73 3.13 19.55 -2.61
CA ASN A 73 1.95 18.72 -2.81
C ASN A 73 1.78 18.28 -4.26
N GLY A 74 1.89 17.00 -4.51
CA GLY A 74 1.75 16.32 -5.79
C GLY A 74 0.67 15.23 -5.79
N GLY A 75 0.02 14.99 -4.63
CA GLY A 75 -0.98 13.95 -4.44
C GLY A 75 -0.40 12.61 -3.97
N ALA A 76 -1.29 11.72 -3.55
CA ALA A 76 -0.93 10.45 -2.92
C ALA A 76 -0.02 9.55 -3.80
N CYS A 77 -0.24 9.55 -5.13
CA CYS A 77 0.61 8.80 -6.07
C CYS A 77 2.04 9.32 -6.08
N ALA A 78 2.21 10.65 -6.17
CA ALA A 78 3.52 11.29 -6.18
C ALA A 78 4.27 11.01 -4.86
N ALA A 79 3.58 11.14 -3.72
CA ALA A 79 4.16 10.84 -2.42
C ALA A 79 4.57 9.36 -2.27
N ARG A 80 3.71 8.41 -2.70
CA ARG A 80 4.05 6.98 -2.71
C ARG A 80 5.22 6.69 -3.64
N ASN A 81 5.21 7.23 -4.86
CA ASN A 81 6.31 7.06 -5.80
C ASN A 81 7.63 7.58 -5.21
N GLN A 82 7.60 8.74 -4.59
CA GLN A 82 8.79 9.30 -3.95
C GLN A 82 9.27 8.43 -2.79
N ALA A 83 8.35 7.92 -1.96
CA ALA A 83 8.69 7.01 -0.87
C ALA A 83 9.33 5.71 -1.38
N VAL A 84 8.80 5.12 -2.47
CA VAL A 84 9.38 3.91 -3.09
C VAL A 84 10.76 4.19 -3.72
N ARG A 85 10.97 5.36 -4.34
CA ARG A 85 12.31 5.76 -4.84
C ARG A 85 13.34 5.84 -3.72
N LEU A 86 12.94 6.36 -2.56
CA LEU A 86 13.80 6.52 -1.39
C LEU A 86 13.98 5.21 -0.60
N ALA A 87 13.10 4.24 -0.79
CA ALA A 87 13.10 2.94 -0.15
C ALA A 87 14.35 2.14 -0.55
N LYS A 88 14.98 1.47 0.44
CA LYS A 88 16.17 0.62 0.26
C LYS A 88 15.82 -0.86 0.23
N GLY A 89 14.62 -1.22 0.67
CA GLY A 89 14.16 -2.61 0.77
C GLY A 89 13.90 -3.26 -0.58
N GLU A 90 14.08 -4.57 -0.62
CA GLU A 90 13.68 -5.43 -1.73
C GLU A 90 12.15 -5.49 -1.85
N PHE A 91 11.48 -5.43 -0.70
CA PHE A 91 10.03 -5.46 -0.60
C PHE A 91 9.48 -4.11 -0.14
N ILE A 92 8.32 -3.76 -0.66
CA ILE A 92 7.59 -2.54 -0.33
C ILE A 92 6.24 -2.91 0.29
N LEU A 93 5.92 -2.28 1.41
CA LEU A 93 4.61 -2.34 2.06
C LEU A 93 4.06 -0.91 2.22
N PRO A 94 3.12 -0.47 1.38
CA PRO A 94 2.46 0.83 1.59
C PRO A 94 1.50 0.75 2.77
N VAL A 95 1.50 1.80 3.60
CA VAL A 95 0.53 1.97 4.69
C VAL A 95 0.05 3.42 4.68
N ASP A 96 -1.25 3.62 4.55
CA ASP A 96 -1.83 4.97 4.61
C ASP A 96 -1.73 5.54 6.03
N ALA A 97 -1.49 6.84 6.13
CA ALA A 97 -1.15 7.54 7.38
C ALA A 97 -2.28 7.63 8.41
N ASP A 98 -3.40 6.96 8.19
CA ASP A 98 -4.54 6.85 9.09
C ASP A 98 -4.97 5.41 9.38
N ASN A 99 -4.28 4.42 8.80
CA ASN A 99 -4.53 3.01 9.02
C ASN A 99 -3.56 2.42 10.06
N LEU A 100 -3.88 1.23 10.59
CA LEU A 100 -3.02 0.49 11.50
C LEU A 100 -2.72 -0.88 10.92
N ILE A 101 -1.56 -1.43 11.27
CA ILE A 101 -1.20 -2.80 10.90
C ILE A 101 -0.94 -3.66 12.14
N GLU A 102 -1.22 -4.95 12.02
CA GLU A 102 -0.88 -5.93 13.04
C GLU A 102 0.63 -6.21 13.07
N PRO A 103 1.21 -6.48 14.24
CA PRO A 103 2.65 -6.72 14.39
C PRO A 103 3.21 -7.83 13.50
N GLY A 104 2.45 -8.90 13.26
CA GLY A 104 2.85 -10.04 12.43
C GLY A 104 2.76 -9.82 10.92
N LEU A 105 2.12 -8.74 10.45
CA LEU A 105 1.82 -8.55 9.02
C LEU A 105 3.07 -8.63 8.12
N ILE A 106 4.16 -7.96 8.52
CA ILE A 106 5.38 -7.93 7.69
C ILE A 106 6.00 -9.33 7.64
N ALA A 107 6.16 -9.99 8.77
CA ALA A 107 6.75 -11.33 8.87
C ALA A 107 5.97 -12.36 8.05
N ASP A 108 4.65 -12.40 8.20
CA ASP A 108 3.79 -13.33 7.47
C ASP A 108 3.80 -13.06 5.96
N SER A 109 3.80 -11.77 5.57
CA SER A 109 3.88 -11.38 4.15
C SER A 109 5.20 -11.80 3.51
N VAL A 110 6.33 -11.57 4.19
CA VAL A 110 7.66 -11.98 3.71
C VAL A 110 7.75 -13.50 3.60
N LYS A 111 7.26 -14.23 4.59
CA LYS A 111 7.21 -15.69 4.57
C LYS A 111 6.46 -16.22 3.35
N GLU A 112 5.30 -15.64 3.02
CA GLU A 112 4.50 -16.10 1.89
C GLU A 112 5.14 -15.76 0.53
N ILE A 113 5.68 -14.53 0.37
CA ILE A 113 6.26 -14.11 -0.91
C ILE A 113 7.58 -14.85 -1.23
N LEU A 114 8.28 -15.34 -0.23
CA LEU A 114 9.51 -16.12 -0.41
C LEU A 114 9.27 -17.58 -0.77
N LYS A 115 8.09 -18.15 -0.46
CA LYS A 115 7.76 -19.56 -0.78
C LYS A 115 7.71 -19.84 -2.29
N ASP A 116 7.26 -18.86 -3.07
CA ASP A 116 7.03 -19.04 -4.50
C ASP A 116 7.42 -17.75 -5.26
N PRO A 117 8.43 -17.81 -6.14
CA PRO A 117 8.85 -16.65 -6.93
C PRO A 117 7.77 -16.08 -7.86
N SER A 118 6.72 -16.85 -8.17
CA SER A 118 5.58 -16.38 -8.96
C SER A 118 4.60 -15.51 -8.14
N VAL A 119 4.73 -15.47 -6.80
CA VAL A 119 3.95 -14.57 -5.95
C VAL A 119 4.50 -13.17 -6.10
N LYS A 120 3.70 -12.29 -6.68
CA LYS A 120 4.02 -10.87 -6.84
C LYS A 120 3.53 -10.01 -5.70
N VAL A 121 2.40 -10.38 -5.12
CA VAL A 121 1.71 -9.58 -4.11
C VAL A 121 1.19 -10.47 -2.98
N VAL A 122 1.39 -10.02 -1.74
CA VAL A 122 0.77 -10.61 -0.54
C VAL A 122 -0.10 -9.55 0.12
N ALA A 123 -1.40 -9.78 0.17
CA ALA A 123 -2.39 -8.87 0.72
C ALA A 123 -2.95 -9.39 2.05
N PRO A 124 -3.07 -8.57 3.11
CA PRO A 124 -3.76 -8.95 4.33
C PRO A 124 -5.26 -9.07 4.13
N ARG A 125 -5.95 -9.75 5.05
CA ARG A 125 -7.34 -9.44 5.34
C ARG A 125 -7.40 -8.16 6.15
N ALA A 126 -8.55 -7.48 6.08
CA ALA A 126 -8.74 -6.21 6.74
C ALA A 126 -10.07 -6.16 7.49
N ASP A 127 -10.13 -5.29 8.48
CA ASP A 127 -11.37 -4.85 9.10
C ASP A 127 -11.48 -3.31 9.07
N PHE A 128 -12.63 -2.82 9.47
CA PHE A 128 -12.90 -1.40 9.61
C PHE A 128 -12.91 -0.99 11.08
N PHE A 129 -12.36 0.19 11.37
CA PHE A 129 -12.45 0.81 12.66
C PHE A 129 -12.70 2.33 12.55
N GLY A 130 -12.89 3.03 13.66
CA GLY A 130 -13.30 4.43 13.68
C GLY A 130 -14.81 4.58 13.61
N GLU A 131 -15.33 5.33 12.66
CA GLU A 131 -16.77 5.63 12.52
C GLU A 131 -17.63 4.39 12.18
N ARG A 132 -17.00 3.34 11.72
CA ARG A 132 -17.63 2.05 11.44
C ARG A 132 -16.67 0.92 11.78
N THR A 133 -17.21 -0.17 12.33
CA THR A 133 -16.45 -1.39 12.64
C THR A 133 -16.94 -2.58 11.81
N GLY A 134 -16.15 -3.66 11.83
CA GLY A 134 -16.48 -4.94 11.22
C GLY A 134 -15.52 -5.37 10.11
N GLU A 135 -15.54 -6.64 9.78
CA GLU A 135 -14.65 -7.22 8.78
C GLU A 135 -14.89 -6.63 7.37
N TRP A 136 -13.82 -6.28 6.67
CA TRP A 136 -13.87 -5.93 5.26
C TRP A 136 -13.82 -7.20 4.40
N LYS A 137 -14.99 -7.77 4.13
CA LYS A 137 -15.10 -8.99 3.32
C LYS A 137 -14.81 -8.70 1.86
N LEU A 138 -13.66 -9.17 1.39
CA LEU A 138 -13.26 -9.13 -0.01
C LEU A 138 -13.39 -10.53 -0.63
N PRO A 139 -13.80 -10.65 -1.91
CA PRO A 139 -13.87 -11.95 -2.59
C PRO A 139 -12.46 -12.54 -2.79
N PRO A 140 -12.35 -13.85 -3.08
CA PRO A 140 -11.11 -14.43 -3.56
C PRO A 140 -10.56 -13.63 -4.76
N PHE A 141 -9.24 -13.52 -4.84
CA PHE A 141 -8.59 -12.79 -5.91
C PHE A 141 -8.76 -13.53 -7.25
N SER A 142 -9.10 -12.77 -8.30
CA SER A 142 -8.94 -13.19 -9.68
C SER A 142 -8.75 -11.96 -10.59
N LEU A 143 -8.05 -12.11 -11.70
CA LEU A 143 -7.85 -11.03 -12.68
C LEU A 143 -9.19 -10.58 -13.27
N HIS A 144 -10.11 -11.50 -13.54
CA HIS A 144 -11.46 -11.18 -13.97
C HIS A 144 -12.23 -10.28 -12.99
N LEU A 145 -12.14 -10.54 -11.69
CA LEU A 145 -12.74 -9.66 -10.69
C LEU A 145 -12.01 -8.33 -10.57
N LEU A 146 -10.68 -8.33 -10.70
CA LEU A 146 -9.87 -7.10 -10.71
C LEU A 146 -10.24 -6.21 -11.90
N ALA A 147 -10.54 -6.77 -13.06
CA ALA A 147 -11.02 -6.02 -14.23
C ALA A 147 -12.37 -5.32 -13.98
N ARG A 148 -13.20 -5.84 -13.09
CA ARG A 148 -14.56 -5.31 -12.80
C ARG A 148 -14.62 -4.35 -11.63
N LYS A 149 -13.76 -4.53 -10.63
CA LYS A 149 -13.76 -3.72 -9.41
C LYS A 149 -12.44 -3.83 -8.68
N ASN A 150 -12.12 -2.79 -7.89
CA ASN A 150 -11.03 -2.90 -6.94
C ASN A 150 -11.36 -3.93 -5.84
N ILE A 151 -10.52 -4.94 -5.69
CA ILE A 151 -10.66 -6.04 -4.73
C ILE A 151 -9.45 -6.18 -3.79
N MET A 152 -8.57 -5.20 -3.82
CA MET A 152 -7.38 -5.13 -2.95
C MET A 152 -7.21 -3.72 -2.42
N ASP A 153 -6.74 -3.62 -1.21
CA ASP A 153 -6.27 -2.35 -0.64
C ASP A 153 -4.85 -2.04 -1.11
N THR A 154 -4.43 -0.79 -0.94
CA THR A 154 -3.03 -0.39 -1.23
C THR A 154 -2.04 -1.06 -0.28
N CYS A 155 -2.46 -1.40 0.95
CA CYS A 155 -1.65 -2.08 1.95
C CYS A 155 -1.48 -3.57 1.60
N ALA A 156 -0.56 -3.85 0.69
CA ALA A 156 -0.14 -5.21 0.33
C ALA A 156 1.34 -5.21 0.02
N LEU A 157 2.06 -6.26 0.47
CA LEU A 157 3.48 -6.41 0.23
C LEU A 157 3.74 -6.81 -1.22
N TYR A 158 4.71 -6.16 -1.87
CA TYR A 158 5.16 -6.51 -3.21
C TYR A 158 6.67 -6.31 -3.37
N ARG A 159 7.27 -6.92 -4.40
CA ARG A 159 8.68 -6.70 -4.74
C ARG A 159 8.88 -5.33 -5.37
N LYS A 160 9.89 -4.58 -4.95
CA LYS A 160 10.19 -3.24 -5.52
C LYS A 160 10.33 -3.28 -7.05
N VAL A 161 10.89 -4.36 -7.60
CA VAL A 161 11.02 -4.55 -9.05
C VAL A 161 9.66 -4.57 -9.77
N GLU A 162 8.58 -4.99 -9.12
CA GLU A 162 7.23 -4.94 -9.73
C GLU A 162 6.72 -3.50 -9.85
N TRP A 163 7.06 -2.62 -8.89
CA TRP A 163 6.79 -1.19 -9.01
C TRP A 163 7.57 -0.56 -10.18
N GLU A 164 8.84 -0.94 -10.37
CA GLU A 164 9.66 -0.48 -11.48
C GLU A 164 9.06 -0.93 -12.82
N ARG A 165 8.67 -2.20 -12.95
CA ARG A 165 8.02 -2.77 -14.16
C ARG A 165 6.67 -2.14 -14.46
N ALA A 166 5.89 -1.82 -13.44
CA ALA A 166 4.60 -1.13 -13.57
C ALA A 166 4.75 0.33 -13.99
N GLY A 167 5.95 0.92 -13.85
CA GLY A 167 6.19 2.35 -14.09
C GLY A 167 5.75 3.23 -12.91
N GLY A 168 5.57 2.63 -11.72
CA GLY A 168 5.11 3.32 -10.51
C GLY A 168 3.60 3.51 -10.44
N TYR A 169 3.15 4.24 -9.40
CA TYR A 169 1.76 4.68 -9.29
C TYR A 169 1.46 5.77 -10.30
N CYS A 170 0.34 5.67 -10.97
CA CYS A 170 -0.07 6.63 -12.01
C CYS A 170 -0.49 7.97 -11.41
N GLU A 171 0.36 8.99 -11.55
CA GLU A 171 0.12 10.33 -10.98
C GLU A 171 -1.01 11.11 -11.70
N SER A 172 -1.38 10.70 -12.90
CA SER A 172 -2.48 11.34 -13.65
C SER A 172 -3.86 10.77 -13.33
N ILE A 173 -3.95 9.68 -12.54
CA ILE A 173 -5.25 9.15 -12.12
C ILE A 173 -5.75 9.91 -10.90
N ILE A 174 -6.99 10.38 -10.97
CA ILE A 174 -7.56 11.25 -9.93
C ILE A 174 -8.13 10.49 -8.73
N ALA A 175 -8.36 9.18 -8.88
CA ALA A 175 -8.95 8.32 -7.84
C ALA A 175 -8.66 6.86 -8.11
N ARG A 176 -8.69 6.02 -7.06
CA ARG A 176 -8.49 4.56 -7.15
C ARG A 176 -7.15 4.19 -7.78
N GLU A 177 -6.14 4.91 -7.40
CA GLU A 177 -4.76 4.74 -7.81
C GLU A 177 -4.20 3.36 -7.47
N ASP A 178 -4.68 2.76 -6.40
CA ASP A 178 -4.40 1.40 -5.98
C ASP A 178 -4.93 0.36 -6.99
N TRP A 179 -6.14 0.56 -7.50
CA TRP A 179 -6.72 -0.33 -8.51
C TRP A 179 -5.91 -0.30 -9.82
N GLU A 180 -5.53 0.87 -10.28
CA GLU A 180 -4.67 1.03 -11.45
C GLU A 180 -3.33 0.34 -11.26
N PHE A 181 -2.67 0.58 -10.11
CA PHE A 181 -1.38 -0.01 -9.80
C PHE A 181 -1.43 -1.55 -9.76
N TRP A 182 -2.47 -2.14 -9.15
CA TRP A 182 -2.61 -3.59 -9.13
C TRP A 182 -2.87 -4.19 -10.51
N ILE A 183 -3.59 -3.49 -11.40
CA ILE A 183 -3.71 -3.91 -12.79
C ILE A 183 -2.34 -3.86 -13.47
N ALA A 184 -1.59 -2.77 -13.32
CA ALA A 184 -0.28 -2.61 -13.93
C ALA A 184 0.72 -3.71 -13.50
N VAL A 185 0.71 -4.10 -12.21
CA VAL A 185 1.56 -5.15 -11.66
C VAL A 185 1.16 -6.55 -12.14
N LEU A 186 -0.15 -6.80 -12.29
CA LEU A 186 -0.70 -8.17 -12.44
C LEU A 186 -1.20 -8.48 -13.85
N LYS A 187 -1.31 -7.51 -14.75
CA LYS A 187 -1.81 -7.70 -16.11
C LYS A 187 -1.06 -8.78 -16.90
N ASP A 188 0.24 -8.93 -16.66
CA ASP A 188 1.08 -9.93 -17.32
C ASP A 188 1.28 -11.21 -16.48
N GLY A 189 0.33 -11.47 -15.55
CA GLY A 189 0.34 -12.64 -14.69
C GLY A 189 1.06 -12.43 -13.38
N GLY A 190 1.18 -13.51 -12.62
CA GLY A 190 1.69 -13.54 -11.25
C GLY A 190 0.60 -13.94 -10.26
N LYS A 191 1.02 -14.41 -9.08
CA LYS A 191 0.10 -14.85 -8.03
C LYS A 191 -0.10 -13.75 -7.00
N VAL A 192 -1.31 -13.67 -6.48
CA VAL A 192 -1.66 -12.90 -5.28
C VAL A 192 -1.99 -13.89 -4.18
N VAL A 193 -1.31 -13.77 -3.05
CA VAL A 193 -1.62 -14.51 -1.82
C VAL A 193 -2.39 -13.58 -0.90
N ARG A 194 -3.50 -14.05 -0.33
CA ARG A 194 -4.20 -13.35 0.76
C ARG A 194 -3.93 -14.09 2.05
N LEU A 195 -3.39 -13.34 3.03
CA LEU A 195 -3.17 -13.87 4.37
C LEU A 195 -4.51 -14.27 5.01
N PRO A 196 -4.54 -15.35 5.81
CA PRO A 196 -5.77 -15.79 6.45
C PRO A 196 -6.19 -14.90 7.64
N GLU A 197 -5.25 -14.19 8.27
CA GLU A 197 -5.48 -13.30 9.41
C GLU A 197 -5.78 -11.86 8.98
N ILE A 198 -6.46 -11.10 9.84
CA ILE A 198 -6.58 -9.66 9.70
C ILE A 198 -5.21 -9.05 10.03
N GLY A 199 -4.65 -8.33 9.08
CA GLY A 199 -3.36 -7.66 9.21
C GLY A 199 -3.44 -6.16 9.00
N LEU A 200 -4.60 -5.66 8.51
CA LEU A 200 -4.86 -4.25 8.26
C LEU A 200 -6.13 -3.82 8.97
N HIS A 201 -6.05 -2.74 9.75
CA HIS A 201 -7.20 -2.01 10.28
C HIS A 201 -7.39 -0.74 9.47
N TYR A 202 -8.45 -0.72 8.67
CA TYR A 202 -8.78 0.40 7.79
C TYR A 202 -9.67 1.41 8.51
N ARG A 203 -9.18 2.64 8.71
CA ARG A 203 -9.94 3.69 9.39
C ARG A 203 -11.04 4.26 8.51
N ILE A 204 -12.26 4.24 9.04
CA ILE A 204 -13.39 4.96 8.44
C ILE A 204 -13.51 6.32 9.13
N ARG A 205 -13.51 7.38 8.33
CA ARG A 205 -13.69 8.76 8.77
C ARG A 205 -14.91 9.38 8.09
N ASN A 206 -15.57 10.33 8.73
CA ASN A 206 -16.70 11.06 8.17
C ASN A 206 -16.36 11.78 6.86
N VAL A 207 -15.14 12.29 6.75
CA VAL A 207 -14.59 12.90 5.53
C VAL A 207 -13.43 12.01 5.06
N SER A 208 -13.70 11.11 4.13
CA SER A 208 -12.67 10.28 3.51
C SER A 208 -12.73 10.39 1.98
N LYS A 209 -11.59 10.22 1.32
CA LYS A 209 -11.48 10.19 -0.15
C LYS A 209 -12.46 9.18 -0.78
N ARG A 210 -12.70 8.06 -0.09
CA ARG A 210 -13.61 7.00 -0.53
C ARG A 210 -15.05 7.48 -0.75
N VAL A 211 -15.54 8.48 0.00
CA VAL A 211 -16.91 9.02 -0.14
C VAL A 211 -17.02 9.86 -1.40
N THR A 212 -15.99 10.63 -1.71
CA THR A 212 -15.95 11.51 -2.90
C THR A 212 -15.73 10.73 -4.19
N ASP A 213 -15.07 9.58 -4.15
CA ASP A 213 -14.69 8.78 -5.31
C ASP A 213 -15.87 8.11 -6.05
N ARG A 214 -17.04 8.00 -5.43
CA ARG A 214 -18.20 7.34 -6.07
C ARG A 214 -18.66 8.04 -7.35
N SER A 215 -18.60 9.37 -7.38
CA SER A 215 -18.99 10.17 -8.55
C SER A 215 -18.01 10.01 -9.73
N LEU A 216 -16.77 9.62 -9.44
CA LEU A 216 -15.69 9.52 -10.42
C LEU A 216 -15.58 8.12 -11.06
N LYS A 217 -16.37 7.14 -10.60
CA LYS A 217 -16.25 5.74 -11.05
C LYS A 217 -16.21 5.58 -12.57
N ARG A 218 -17.08 6.28 -13.31
CA ARG A 218 -17.11 6.19 -14.78
C ARG A 218 -15.82 6.71 -15.41
N HIS A 219 -15.30 7.82 -14.89
CA HIS A 219 -14.05 8.41 -15.36
C HIS A 219 -12.88 7.47 -15.09
N VAL A 220 -12.79 6.92 -13.87
CA VAL A 220 -11.74 5.97 -13.49
C VAL A 220 -11.76 4.75 -14.41
N VAL A 221 -12.92 4.09 -14.61
CA VAL A 221 -13.03 2.93 -15.49
C VAL A 221 -12.60 3.26 -16.92
N LYS A 222 -12.99 4.42 -17.46
CA LYS A 222 -12.55 4.87 -18.79
C LYS A 222 -11.03 5.05 -18.85
N THR A 223 -10.44 5.64 -17.84
CA THR A 223 -8.98 5.83 -17.75
C THR A 223 -8.25 4.49 -17.67
N LEU A 224 -8.73 3.57 -16.83
CA LEU A 224 -8.14 2.23 -16.69
C LEU A 224 -8.17 1.45 -18.02
N ASN A 225 -9.31 1.47 -18.72
CA ASN A 225 -9.45 0.80 -20.03
C ASN A 225 -8.50 1.41 -21.08
N ALA A 226 -8.35 2.74 -21.09
CA ALA A 226 -7.45 3.40 -22.03
C ALA A 226 -5.96 3.09 -21.74
N ARG A 227 -5.60 2.85 -20.49
CA ARG A 227 -4.22 2.54 -20.08
C ARG A 227 -3.86 1.07 -20.24
N HIS A 228 -4.82 0.16 -20.08
CA HIS A 228 -4.62 -1.28 -20.08
C HIS A 228 -5.61 -2.02 -21.01
N PRO A 229 -5.72 -1.63 -22.29
CA PRO A 229 -6.77 -2.16 -23.18
C PRO A 229 -6.69 -3.69 -23.30
N GLU A 230 -5.50 -4.25 -23.54
CA GLU A 230 -5.29 -5.70 -23.70
C GLU A 230 -5.68 -6.50 -22.45
N PHE A 231 -5.47 -5.92 -21.26
CA PHE A 231 -5.90 -6.55 -20.01
C PHE A 231 -7.43 -6.68 -19.96
N PHE A 232 -8.13 -5.60 -20.27
CA PHE A 232 -9.60 -5.58 -20.23
C PHE A 232 -10.24 -6.42 -21.35
N GLU A 233 -9.65 -6.44 -22.55
CA GLU A 233 -10.08 -7.31 -23.64
C GLU A 233 -9.95 -8.80 -23.31
N ARG A 234 -8.91 -9.17 -22.58
CA ARG A 234 -8.68 -10.56 -22.16
C ARG A 234 -9.58 -10.99 -21.00
N GLU A 235 -9.86 -10.09 -20.05
CA GLU A 235 -10.53 -10.43 -18.77
C GLU A 235 -12.04 -10.17 -18.78
N LEU A 236 -12.60 -9.45 -19.74
CA LEU A 236 -14.03 -9.12 -19.86
C LEU A 236 -14.68 -9.68 -21.10
#